data_e752d88832c8157ed5341a5252d817d1
#
_entry.id   e752d88832c8157ed5341a5252d817d1
#
_cell.length_a   1.000
_cell.length_b   1.000
_cell.length_c   1.000
_cell.angle_alpha   90.00
_cell.angle_beta   90.00
_cell.angle_gamma   90.00
#
_symmetry.space_group_name_H-M   'P 1'
#
loop_
_entity.id
_entity.type
_entity.pdbx_description
1 polymer ?
#
loop_
_entity_poly.entity_id
_entity_poly.type
_entity_poly.pdbx_seq_one_letter_code
_entity_poly.pdbx_strand_id
1 'polypeptide(L)'
;MAKEIKYGAEARAALEAGVDQLADTVRVTLGPKGRNVVLDKSFGAPLITNDGVTIAKEIELADAFENMGAQLVKEVATKTNDVAGDGTTTATVLAQAMINEGMKNLAAGANPIVLRKGMKKATDKAVQILAEMSQPVAGKEQIAKVAAVSSGSEEVGQMVADAMEKVSKDGVITIEESKTMQNELELVEGMQFDRGYISAYMCTDMEKMEAVLDNPYILITDKKLSNIQEVLPLLEQIVQSGARLLIIAEDVEGEALQTLVINKLRGTFNVVAVKAPGYGDRRKAMLEDIAILTGGQVISEEVGLELKDATLEMLGRAKSVKVQKENTVIVDGAGAKDAIAARIGQIRSQIEETTSEFDKEKLQERLAKMAGGVAVIRVGAATETEMKEEKLRMEDALNATRAAVEEGIIAGGGSAYIHVTTQLAELIDNLDGDEKIGARIVQKALEAPLFHIVTNAGLEGAVVINKVKESKVGVGFDAYNEEYVDMIQAGILDPVKVTRSALQNATSVSATLLTTESVVSTIKEPAPAMPAGADGGMGMM
;
A
#
# COMPACT_ATOMS: atom_id res chain seq x y z
N MET A 1 24.13 -23.40 -12.61
CA MET A 1 23.50 -22.55 -13.65
C MET A 1 24.53 -21.59 -14.19
N ALA A 2 24.73 -21.55 -15.50
CA ALA A 2 25.64 -20.61 -16.17
C ALA A 2 25.07 -19.19 -16.08
N LYS A 3 25.97 -18.20 -16.15
CA LYS A 3 25.62 -16.78 -16.12
C LYS A 3 25.99 -16.13 -17.45
N GLU A 4 25.12 -15.23 -17.89
CA GLU A 4 25.38 -14.30 -18.98
C GLU A 4 25.64 -12.92 -18.39
N ILE A 5 26.61 -12.20 -18.92
CA ILE A 5 27.04 -10.91 -18.38
C ILE A 5 27.09 -9.90 -19.52
N LYS A 6 26.45 -8.74 -19.33
CA LYS A 6 26.55 -7.57 -20.19
C LYS A 6 27.31 -6.45 -19.48
N TYR A 7 28.01 -5.63 -20.22
CA TYR A 7 28.86 -4.57 -19.69
C TYR A 7 28.57 -3.22 -20.36
N GLY A 8 28.88 -2.15 -19.64
CA GLY A 8 28.94 -0.79 -20.17
C GLY A 8 27.65 -0.34 -20.85
N ALA A 9 27.75 0.15 -22.06
CA ALA A 9 26.63 0.71 -22.83
C ALA A 9 25.55 -0.36 -23.14
N GLU A 10 25.93 -1.61 -23.41
CA GLU A 10 24.98 -2.69 -23.70
C GLU A 10 24.15 -3.04 -22.46
N ALA A 11 24.79 -3.11 -21.29
CA ALA A 11 24.10 -3.37 -20.03
C ALA A 11 23.09 -2.25 -19.71
N ARG A 12 23.52 -0.99 -19.85
CA ARG A 12 22.67 0.18 -19.61
C ARG A 12 21.50 0.27 -20.58
N ALA A 13 21.72 0.03 -21.88
CA ALA A 13 20.65 0.05 -22.88
C ALA A 13 19.57 -1.01 -22.63
N ALA A 14 19.96 -2.22 -22.20
CA ALA A 14 19.01 -3.27 -21.85
C ALA A 14 18.18 -2.90 -20.61
N LEU A 15 18.81 -2.34 -19.56
CA LEU A 15 18.08 -1.87 -18.38
C LEU A 15 17.11 -0.73 -18.74
N GLU A 16 17.56 0.28 -19.53
CA GLU A 16 16.73 1.41 -19.99
C GLU A 16 15.51 0.92 -20.77
N ALA A 17 15.69 -0.03 -21.69
CA ALA A 17 14.59 -0.62 -22.46
C ALA A 17 13.52 -1.26 -21.56
N GLY A 18 13.94 -1.97 -20.50
CA GLY A 18 13.01 -2.55 -19.54
C GLY A 18 12.28 -1.50 -18.68
N VAL A 19 12.99 -0.45 -18.27
CA VAL A 19 12.40 0.70 -17.58
C VAL A 19 11.32 1.35 -18.44
N ASP A 20 11.62 1.59 -19.73
CA ASP A 20 10.70 2.25 -20.66
C ASP A 20 9.45 1.40 -20.90
N GLN A 21 9.60 0.09 -21.13
CA GLN A 21 8.45 -0.80 -21.35
C GLN A 21 7.48 -0.77 -20.17
N LEU A 22 7.97 -0.85 -18.92
CA LEU A 22 7.12 -0.77 -17.74
C LEU A 22 6.51 0.62 -17.58
N ALA A 23 7.32 1.67 -17.62
CA ALA A 23 6.86 3.03 -17.37
C ALA A 23 5.88 3.52 -18.44
N ASP A 24 6.11 3.18 -19.70
CA ASP A 24 5.21 3.51 -20.83
C ASP A 24 3.85 2.84 -20.68
N THR A 25 3.80 1.64 -20.11
CA THR A 25 2.55 0.94 -19.83
C THR A 25 1.79 1.61 -18.68
N VAL A 26 2.50 2.05 -17.64
CA VAL A 26 1.87 2.66 -16.45
C VAL A 26 1.44 4.11 -16.71
N ARG A 27 2.26 4.93 -17.38
CA ARG A 27 2.02 6.38 -17.55
C ARG A 27 0.72 6.76 -18.25
N VAL A 28 0.14 5.83 -19.05
CA VAL A 28 -1.13 6.09 -19.76
C VAL A 28 -2.31 6.27 -18.83
N THR A 29 -2.17 5.86 -17.57
CA THR A 29 -3.21 5.98 -16.55
C THR A 29 -3.20 7.33 -15.83
N LEU A 30 -2.13 8.14 -16.00
CA LEU A 30 -1.92 9.36 -15.23
C LEU A 30 -2.86 10.49 -15.61
N GLY A 31 -3.48 11.11 -14.60
CA GLY A 31 -4.29 12.31 -14.73
C GLY A 31 -5.77 12.04 -15.05
N PRO A 32 -6.61 13.10 -15.10
CA PRO A 32 -8.07 12.98 -15.20
C PRO A 32 -8.57 12.43 -16.54
N LYS A 33 -7.74 12.47 -17.59
CA LYS A 33 -8.00 11.85 -18.89
C LYS A 33 -7.12 10.61 -19.14
N GLY A 34 -6.54 10.04 -18.07
CA GLY A 34 -5.83 8.77 -18.09
C GLY A 34 -6.75 7.61 -18.49
N ARG A 35 -6.16 6.53 -19.00
CA ARG A 35 -6.87 5.36 -19.49
C ARG A 35 -6.48 4.12 -18.70
N ASN A 36 -7.37 3.14 -18.68
CA ASN A 36 -7.13 1.86 -18.02
C ASN A 36 -6.20 0.97 -18.85
N VAL A 37 -5.51 0.08 -18.15
CA VAL A 37 -4.74 -1.04 -18.72
C VAL A 37 -5.48 -2.33 -18.46
N VAL A 38 -5.45 -3.24 -19.42
CA VAL A 38 -6.05 -4.59 -19.30
C VAL A 38 -4.92 -5.57 -18.99
N LEU A 39 -5.06 -6.29 -17.90
CA LEU A 39 -4.10 -7.29 -17.43
C LEU A 39 -4.69 -8.68 -17.60
N ASP A 40 -3.94 -9.58 -18.23
CA ASP A 40 -4.31 -10.98 -18.33
C ASP A 40 -4.20 -11.65 -16.95
N LYS A 41 -5.13 -12.56 -16.66
CA LYS A 41 -5.09 -13.36 -15.42
C LYS A 41 -5.10 -14.83 -15.79
N SER A 42 -4.26 -15.62 -15.15
CA SER A 42 -4.17 -17.06 -15.37
C SER A 42 -5.51 -17.78 -15.11
N PHE A 43 -6.37 -17.21 -14.29
CA PHE A 43 -7.71 -17.70 -13.97
C PHE A 43 -8.68 -16.53 -13.82
N GLY A 44 -9.89 -16.67 -14.38
CA GLY A 44 -10.95 -15.66 -14.30
C GLY A 44 -10.94 -14.68 -15.47
N ALA A 45 -11.64 -13.57 -15.31
CA ALA A 45 -11.68 -12.48 -16.28
C ALA A 45 -10.42 -11.61 -16.20
N PRO A 46 -9.97 -11.00 -17.33
CA PRO A 46 -8.93 -10.00 -17.31
C PRO A 46 -9.26 -8.86 -16.34
N LEU A 47 -8.23 -8.37 -15.65
CA LEU A 47 -8.37 -7.20 -14.77
C LEU A 47 -8.21 -5.92 -15.59
N ILE A 48 -9.17 -5.01 -15.45
CA ILE A 48 -9.08 -3.65 -15.99
C ILE A 48 -8.79 -2.71 -14.82
N THR A 49 -7.70 -1.96 -14.91
CA THR A 49 -7.28 -1.08 -13.82
C THR A 49 -6.48 0.11 -14.31
N ASN A 50 -6.47 1.20 -13.55
CA ASN A 50 -5.58 2.35 -13.69
C ASN A 50 -4.58 2.46 -12.53
N ASP A 51 -4.62 1.54 -11.56
CA ASP A 51 -3.65 1.53 -10.46
C ASP A 51 -2.26 1.16 -10.94
N GLY A 52 -1.31 2.11 -10.77
CA GLY A 52 0.05 1.97 -11.25
C GLY A 52 0.83 0.83 -10.60
N VAL A 53 0.64 0.54 -9.32
CA VAL A 53 1.36 -0.53 -8.64
C VAL A 53 0.85 -1.90 -9.07
N THR A 54 -0.45 -2.08 -9.25
CA THR A 54 -1.05 -3.32 -9.76
C THR A 54 -0.55 -3.61 -11.17
N ILE A 55 -0.53 -2.59 -12.06
CA ILE A 55 0.01 -2.75 -13.40
C ILE A 55 1.50 -3.11 -13.36
N ALA A 56 2.30 -2.39 -12.57
CA ALA A 56 3.74 -2.62 -12.49
C ALA A 56 4.08 -4.03 -11.96
N LYS A 57 3.29 -4.56 -11.02
CA LYS A 57 3.50 -5.91 -10.46
C LYS A 57 3.29 -7.03 -11.49
N GLU A 58 2.38 -6.86 -12.43
CA GLU A 58 2.08 -7.86 -13.47
C GLU A 58 3.09 -7.87 -14.61
N ILE A 59 3.90 -6.82 -14.79
CA ILE A 59 4.86 -6.76 -15.90
C ILE A 59 6.05 -7.64 -15.61
N GLU A 60 6.24 -8.64 -16.48
CA GLU A 60 7.41 -9.51 -16.56
C GLU A 60 7.84 -9.63 -18.02
N LEU A 61 9.10 -9.25 -18.33
CA LEU A 61 9.62 -9.22 -19.69
C LEU A 61 10.34 -10.52 -20.03
N ALA A 62 10.27 -10.92 -21.28
CA ALA A 62 10.89 -12.14 -21.78
C ALA A 62 12.42 -12.08 -21.73
N ASP A 63 13.01 -10.93 -22.10
CA ASP A 63 14.46 -10.71 -21.98
C ASP A 63 14.84 -10.48 -20.53
N ALA A 64 15.76 -11.29 -20.02
CA ALA A 64 16.13 -11.28 -18.62
C ALA A 64 16.87 -9.99 -18.19
N PHE A 65 17.57 -9.32 -19.10
CA PHE A 65 18.29 -8.06 -18.81
C PHE A 65 17.33 -6.88 -18.82
N GLU A 66 16.41 -6.81 -19.80
CA GLU A 66 15.34 -5.81 -19.80
C GLU A 66 14.43 -5.99 -18.58
N ASN A 67 14.10 -7.24 -18.25
CA ASN A 67 13.29 -7.52 -17.07
C ASN A 67 13.92 -7.01 -15.75
N MET A 68 15.25 -7.02 -15.61
CA MET A 68 15.89 -6.43 -14.45
C MET A 68 15.65 -4.90 -14.37
N GLY A 69 15.66 -4.19 -15.51
CA GLY A 69 15.29 -2.78 -15.57
C GLY A 69 13.85 -2.54 -15.13
N ALA A 70 12.92 -3.33 -15.66
CA ALA A 70 11.52 -3.28 -15.27
C ALA A 70 11.34 -3.56 -13.76
N GLN A 71 11.99 -4.58 -13.20
CA GLN A 71 11.90 -4.93 -11.78
C GLN A 71 12.41 -3.80 -10.86
N LEU A 72 13.45 -3.05 -11.26
CA LEU A 72 13.92 -1.89 -10.48
C LEU A 72 12.87 -0.78 -10.41
N VAL A 73 12.17 -0.48 -11.49
CA VAL A 73 11.10 0.53 -11.49
C VAL A 73 9.83 0.00 -10.80
N LYS A 74 9.55 -1.29 -10.92
CA LYS A 74 8.51 -1.96 -10.12
C LYS A 74 8.74 -1.78 -8.61
N GLU A 75 10.01 -1.81 -8.16
CA GLU A 75 10.34 -1.53 -6.77
C GLU A 75 9.99 -0.08 -6.38
N VAL A 76 10.19 0.90 -7.28
CA VAL A 76 9.79 2.30 -7.03
C VAL A 76 8.29 2.41 -6.76
N ALA A 77 7.46 1.81 -7.62
CA ALA A 77 6.01 1.81 -7.45
C ALA A 77 5.59 1.12 -6.15
N THR A 78 6.16 -0.06 -5.86
CA THR A 78 5.84 -0.83 -4.66
C THR A 78 6.22 -0.08 -3.38
N LYS A 79 7.43 0.51 -3.33
CA LYS A 79 7.86 1.28 -2.15
C LYS A 79 7.05 2.55 -1.93
N THR A 80 6.60 3.19 -3.00
CA THR A 80 5.73 4.36 -2.90
C THR A 80 4.36 3.95 -2.36
N ASN A 81 3.81 2.84 -2.82
CA ASN A 81 2.58 2.27 -2.28
C ASN A 81 2.71 1.92 -0.79
N ASP A 82 3.81 1.26 -0.39
CA ASP A 82 4.05 0.87 1.01
C ASP A 82 4.07 2.06 1.98
N VAL A 83 4.58 3.23 1.52
CA VAL A 83 4.77 4.42 2.37
C VAL A 83 3.57 5.36 2.34
N ALA A 84 2.99 5.57 1.16
CA ALA A 84 1.98 6.60 0.94
C ALA A 84 0.63 6.05 0.46
N GLY A 85 0.59 4.82 -0.05
CA GLY A 85 -0.62 4.15 -0.53
C GLY A 85 -1.21 4.74 -1.82
N ASP A 86 -0.53 5.72 -2.42
CA ASP A 86 -0.90 6.40 -3.67
C ASP A 86 0.36 6.97 -4.36
N GLY A 87 0.22 7.55 -5.56
CA GLY A 87 1.31 8.21 -6.31
C GLY A 87 2.28 7.26 -7.00
N THR A 88 1.93 5.99 -7.17
CA THR A 88 2.75 4.94 -7.75
C THR A 88 3.08 5.20 -9.23
N THR A 89 2.10 5.69 -9.99
CA THR A 89 2.28 6.12 -11.38
C THR A 89 3.22 7.33 -11.49
N THR A 90 3.05 8.33 -10.63
CA THR A 90 3.92 9.51 -10.58
C THR A 90 5.36 9.13 -10.27
N ALA A 91 5.58 8.22 -9.30
CA ALA A 91 6.90 7.73 -8.94
C ALA A 91 7.59 7.00 -10.10
N THR A 92 6.84 6.17 -10.82
CA THR A 92 7.30 5.43 -12.02
C THR A 92 7.73 6.39 -13.13
N VAL A 93 6.92 7.41 -13.40
CA VAL A 93 7.20 8.44 -14.43
C VAL A 93 8.42 9.27 -14.07
N LEU A 94 8.56 9.68 -12.80
CA LEU A 94 9.75 10.39 -12.32
C LEU A 94 11.02 9.53 -12.46
N ALA A 95 10.95 8.25 -12.12
CA ALA A 95 12.07 7.33 -12.24
C ALA A 95 12.51 7.17 -13.70
N GLN A 96 11.57 6.95 -14.63
CA GLN A 96 11.84 6.89 -16.06
C GLN A 96 12.53 8.17 -16.55
N ALA A 97 11.98 9.33 -16.21
CA ALA A 97 12.54 10.61 -16.66
C ALA A 97 13.96 10.84 -16.12
N MET A 98 14.24 10.49 -14.87
CA MET A 98 15.57 10.57 -14.27
C MET A 98 16.57 9.60 -14.94
N ILE A 99 16.16 8.37 -15.20
CA ILE A 99 16.99 7.35 -15.84
C ILE A 99 17.33 7.77 -17.26
N ASN A 100 16.33 8.13 -18.06
CA ASN A 100 16.53 8.50 -19.46
C ASN A 100 17.41 9.76 -19.62
N GLU A 101 17.23 10.77 -18.76
CA GLU A 101 18.10 11.95 -18.78
C GLU A 101 19.49 11.64 -18.22
N GLY A 102 19.59 10.79 -17.21
CA GLY A 102 20.86 10.32 -16.65
C GLY A 102 21.68 9.52 -17.66
N MET A 103 21.05 8.60 -18.41
CA MET A 103 21.71 7.79 -19.44
C MET A 103 22.34 8.64 -20.55
N LYS A 104 21.66 9.71 -20.98
CA LYS A 104 22.22 10.67 -21.97
C LYS A 104 23.51 11.33 -21.45
N ASN A 105 23.53 11.74 -20.19
CA ASN A 105 24.67 12.38 -19.57
C ASN A 105 25.82 11.39 -19.30
N LEU A 106 25.52 10.13 -18.94
CA LEU A 106 26.53 9.07 -18.85
C LEU A 106 27.18 8.76 -20.21
N ALA A 107 26.37 8.70 -21.27
CA ALA A 107 26.87 8.54 -22.63
C ALA A 107 27.78 9.70 -23.06
N ALA A 108 27.56 10.90 -22.55
CA ALA A 108 28.40 12.06 -22.72
C ALA A 108 29.68 12.08 -21.86
N GLY A 109 29.88 11.08 -20.99
CA GLY A 109 31.08 10.90 -20.18
C GLY A 109 31.00 11.44 -18.74
N ALA A 110 29.83 11.80 -18.25
CA ALA A 110 29.65 12.24 -16.87
C ALA A 110 29.94 11.12 -15.87
N ASN A 111 30.53 11.47 -14.72
CA ASN A 111 30.83 10.52 -13.65
C ASN A 111 29.57 10.12 -12.84
N PRO A 112 29.13 8.85 -12.89
CA PRO A 112 27.88 8.44 -12.26
C PRO A 112 27.86 8.63 -10.73
N ILE A 113 28.98 8.48 -10.05
CA ILE A 113 29.08 8.67 -8.61
C ILE A 113 28.90 10.14 -8.22
N VAL A 114 29.38 11.06 -9.05
CA VAL A 114 29.22 12.50 -8.83
C VAL A 114 27.80 12.95 -9.21
N LEU A 115 27.24 12.43 -10.31
CA LEU A 115 25.84 12.62 -10.68
C LEU A 115 24.90 12.27 -9.52
N ARG A 116 25.09 11.08 -8.92
CA ARG A 116 24.31 10.60 -7.78
C ARG A 116 24.32 11.60 -6.62
N LYS A 117 25.45 12.24 -6.32
CA LYS A 117 25.53 13.27 -5.25
C LYS A 117 24.67 14.49 -5.60
N GLY A 118 24.75 14.95 -6.84
CA GLY A 118 23.93 16.08 -7.33
C GLY A 118 22.44 15.77 -7.30
N MET A 119 22.05 14.58 -7.77
CA MET A 119 20.66 14.11 -7.71
C MET A 119 20.14 14.11 -6.27
N LYS A 120 20.92 13.57 -5.33
CA LYS A 120 20.52 13.54 -3.91
C LYS A 120 20.32 14.95 -3.35
N LYS A 121 21.26 15.87 -3.57
CA LYS A 121 21.14 17.26 -3.07
C LYS A 121 19.90 17.96 -3.63
N ALA A 122 19.62 17.78 -4.93
CA ALA A 122 18.43 18.36 -5.56
C ALA A 122 17.13 17.77 -5.00
N THR A 123 17.09 16.46 -4.76
CA THR A 123 15.94 15.78 -4.18
C THR A 123 15.71 16.23 -2.73
N ASP A 124 16.75 16.28 -1.90
CA ASP A 124 16.65 16.73 -0.52
C ASP A 124 16.11 18.18 -0.46
N LYS A 125 16.60 19.06 -1.34
CA LYS A 125 16.10 20.45 -1.44
C LYS A 125 14.67 20.51 -1.96
N ALA A 126 14.32 19.72 -2.99
CA ALA A 126 12.96 19.65 -3.52
C ALA A 126 11.96 19.21 -2.44
N VAL A 127 12.29 18.19 -1.65
CA VAL A 127 11.46 17.70 -0.55
C VAL A 127 11.29 18.80 0.52
N GLN A 128 12.34 19.56 0.83
CA GLN A 128 12.23 20.69 1.74
C GLN A 128 11.26 21.75 1.20
N ILE A 129 11.36 22.11 -0.08
CA ILE A 129 10.47 23.10 -0.72
C ILE A 129 9.02 22.60 -0.73
N LEU A 130 8.78 21.32 -1.04
CA LEU A 130 7.43 20.73 -0.98
C LEU A 130 6.83 20.81 0.43
N ALA A 131 7.64 20.56 1.46
CA ALA A 131 7.20 20.68 2.85
C ALA A 131 6.89 22.14 3.23
N GLU A 132 7.68 23.13 2.75
CA GLU A 132 7.43 24.56 2.95
C GLU A 132 6.15 25.05 2.23
N MET A 133 5.77 24.40 1.11
CA MET A 133 4.54 24.70 0.37
C MET A 133 3.31 24.04 0.98
N SER A 134 3.47 23.12 1.93
CA SER A 134 2.40 22.36 2.54
C SER A 134 1.42 23.25 3.32
N GLN A 135 0.13 22.94 3.15
CA GLN A 135 -0.96 23.51 3.94
C GLN A 135 -1.67 22.39 4.70
N PRO A 136 -1.99 22.56 6.01
CA PRO A 136 -2.75 21.56 6.74
C PRO A 136 -4.16 21.43 6.16
N VAL A 137 -4.69 20.22 6.16
CA VAL A 137 -6.07 19.95 5.71
C VAL A 137 -7.07 20.62 6.66
N ALA A 138 -7.90 21.49 6.11
CA ALA A 138 -8.92 22.25 6.84
C ALA A 138 -10.32 21.67 6.60
N GLY A 139 -10.69 20.64 7.39
CA GLY A 139 -12.05 20.15 7.45
C GLY A 139 -12.45 19.18 6.34
N LYS A 140 -13.72 18.75 6.42
CA LYS A 140 -14.31 17.69 5.60
C LYS A 140 -14.30 17.99 4.09
N GLU A 141 -14.50 19.24 3.70
CA GLU A 141 -14.54 19.62 2.28
C GLU A 141 -13.20 19.36 1.57
N GLN A 142 -12.07 19.71 2.21
CA GLN A 142 -10.77 19.44 1.62
C GLN A 142 -10.44 17.95 1.61
N ILE A 143 -10.86 17.20 2.63
CA ILE A 143 -10.78 15.74 2.65
C ILE A 143 -11.51 15.15 1.45
N ALA A 144 -12.75 15.57 1.20
CA ALA A 144 -13.54 15.12 0.06
C ALA A 144 -12.86 15.45 -1.28
N LYS A 145 -12.25 16.64 -1.41
CA LYS A 145 -11.51 17.03 -2.63
C LYS A 145 -10.28 16.19 -2.87
N VAL A 146 -9.47 15.90 -1.83
CA VAL A 146 -8.30 15.01 -1.96
C VAL A 146 -8.74 13.62 -2.43
N ALA A 147 -9.76 13.05 -1.79
CA ALA A 147 -10.27 11.74 -2.16
C ALA A 147 -10.89 11.74 -3.57
N ALA A 148 -11.57 12.82 -3.97
CA ALA A 148 -12.13 12.96 -5.31
C ALA A 148 -11.07 13.04 -6.40
N VAL A 149 -9.97 13.74 -6.16
CA VAL A 149 -8.83 13.81 -7.11
C VAL A 149 -8.18 12.44 -7.28
N SER A 150 -7.92 11.72 -6.19
CA SER A 150 -7.30 10.40 -6.23
C SER A 150 -8.21 9.36 -6.90
N SER A 151 -9.52 9.35 -6.58
CA SER A 151 -10.47 8.40 -7.15
C SER A 151 -11.03 8.79 -8.53
N GLY A 152 -10.91 10.06 -8.93
CA GLY A 152 -11.59 10.60 -10.11
C GLY A 152 -13.13 10.66 -9.97
N SER A 153 -13.67 10.60 -8.74
CA SER A 153 -15.12 10.58 -8.46
C SER A 153 -15.45 11.44 -7.24
N GLU A 154 -16.35 12.43 -7.43
CA GLU A 154 -16.85 13.26 -6.33
C GLU A 154 -17.65 12.45 -5.31
N GLU A 155 -18.40 11.43 -5.76
CA GLU A 155 -19.20 10.55 -4.92
C GLU A 155 -18.30 9.75 -3.97
N VAL A 156 -17.22 9.15 -4.49
CA VAL A 156 -16.21 8.45 -3.69
C VAL A 156 -15.54 9.42 -2.72
N GLY A 157 -15.19 10.62 -3.18
CA GLY A 157 -14.61 11.67 -2.34
C GLY A 157 -15.49 12.01 -1.14
N GLN A 158 -16.77 12.22 -1.36
CA GLN A 158 -17.73 12.50 -0.28
C GLN A 158 -17.87 11.32 0.68
N MET A 159 -17.93 10.09 0.16
CA MET A 159 -18.06 8.89 0.98
C MET A 159 -16.85 8.67 1.89
N VAL A 160 -15.63 8.87 1.38
CA VAL A 160 -14.40 8.79 2.19
C VAL A 160 -14.39 9.87 3.27
N ALA A 161 -14.78 11.10 2.94
CA ALA A 161 -14.86 12.19 3.91
C ALA A 161 -15.92 11.93 5.00
N ASP A 162 -17.06 11.37 4.62
CA ASP A 162 -18.12 10.96 5.57
C ASP A 162 -17.64 9.83 6.49
N ALA A 163 -16.89 8.87 5.95
CA ALA A 163 -16.30 7.80 6.74
C ALA A 163 -15.30 8.35 7.76
N MET A 164 -14.41 9.26 7.33
CA MET A 164 -13.42 9.88 8.22
C MET A 164 -14.04 10.76 9.29
N GLU A 165 -15.16 11.40 9.01
CA GLU A 165 -15.91 12.19 10.01
C GLU A 165 -16.60 11.30 11.06
N LYS A 166 -17.14 10.14 10.63
CA LYS A 166 -17.85 9.20 11.52
C LYS A 166 -16.93 8.46 12.46
N VAL A 167 -15.70 8.18 12.05
CA VAL A 167 -14.69 7.59 12.91
C VAL A 167 -13.85 8.67 13.57
N SER A 168 -13.35 8.43 14.78
CA SER A 168 -12.40 9.34 15.44
C SER A 168 -11.09 9.41 14.64
N LYS A 169 -10.17 10.32 15.03
CA LYS A 169 -8.84 10.44 14.39
C LYS A 169 -8.07 9.12 14.36
N ASP A 170 -8.31 8.25 15.34
CA ASP A 170 -7.71 6.92 15.46
C ASP A 170 -8.64 5.81 14.95
N GLY A 171 -9.79 6.17 14.37
CA GLY A 171 -10.77 5.24 13.84
C GLY A 171 -10.32 4.58 12.55
N VAL A 172 -10.82 3.38 12.31
CA VAL A 172 -10.43 2.54 11.19
C VAL A 172 -11.49 2.61 10.09
N ILE A 173 -11.03 2.72 8.85
CA ILE A 173 -11.88 2.60 7.67
C ILE A 173 -11.40 1.41 6.87
N THR A 174 -12.31 0.49 6.56
CA THR A 174 -12.07 -0.68 5.71
C THR A 174 -12.93 -0.60 4.47
N ILE A 175 -12.44 -1.23 3.39
CA ILE A 175 -13.17 -1.31 2.12
C ILE A 175 -13.43 -2.78 1.85
N GLU A 176 -14.71 -3.13 1.74
CA GLU A 176 -15.20 -4.49 1.50
C GLU A 176 -16.03 -4.54 0.21
N GLU A 177 -16.22 -5.73 -0.33
CA GLU A 177 -17.10 -5.96 -1.46
C GLU A 177 -18.55 -6.03 -1.00
N SER A 178 -19.44 -5.31 -1.70
CA SER A 178 -20.89 -5.40 -1.49
C SER A 178 -21.50 -6.55 -2.27
N LYS A 179 -22.63 -7.05 -1.79
CA LYS A 179 -23.48 -7.95 -2.56
C LYS A 179 -24.56 -7.20 -3.35
N THR A 180 -24.63 -5.90 -3.18
CA THR A 180 -25.54 -5.00 -3.89
C THR A 180 -24.82 -4.27 -5.00
N MET A 181 -25.57 -3.55 -5.86
CA MET A 181 -24.97 -2.73 -6.91
C MET A 181 -24.62 -1.31 -6.43
N GLN A 182 -24.81 -0.99 -5.17
CA GLN A 182 -24.61 0.35 -4.63
C GLN A 182 -23.50 0.36 -3.59
N ASN A 183 -22.78 1.48 -3.53
CA ASN A 183 -21.82 1.76 -2.49
C ASN A 183 -22.54 2.13 -1.19
N GLU A 184 -22.10 1.56 -0.08
CA GLU A 184 -22.71 1.77 1.22
C GLU A 184 -21.65 2.09 2.26
N LEU A 185 -21.94 3.02 3.17
CA LEU A 185 -21.11 3.34 4.33
C LEU A 185 -21.80 2.92 5.61
N GLU A 186 -21.23 1.95 6.31
CA GLU A 186 -21.72 1.45 7.58
C GLU A 186 -20.70 1.69 8.70
N LEU A 187 -21.15 2.05 9.89
CA LEU A 187 -20.33 2.09 11.09
C LEU A 187 -20.65 0.87 11.94
N VAL A 188 -19.63 0.05 12.24
CA VAL A 188 -19.76 -1.19 12.98
C VAL A 188 -18.83 -1.22 14.19
N GLU A 189 -19.15 -2.09 15.16
CA GLU A 189 -18.26 -2.37 16.28
C GLU A 189 -17.00 -3.07 15.76
N GLY A 190 -15.84 -2.62 16.20
CA GLY A 190 -14.57 -3.17 15.74
C GLY A 190 -13.37 -2.42 16.28
N MET A 191 -12.19 -2.98 16.06
CA MET A 191 -10.94 -2.32 16.45
C MET A 191 -9.76 -2.75 15.58
N GLN A 192 -8.75 -1.90 15.55
CA GLN A 192 -7.43 -2.21 14.98
C GLN A 192 -6.37 -2.27 16.09
N PHE A 193 -5.41 -3.19 15.92
CA PHE A 193 -4.20 -3.21 16.74
C PHE A 193 -2.94 -3.46 15.91
N ASP A 194 -1.80 -2.97 16.39
CA ASP A 194 -0.53 -2.90 15.67
C ASP A 194 0.25 -4.21 15.80
N ARG A 195 -0.31 -5.31 15.27
CA ARG A 195 0.30 -6.62 15.12
C ARG A 195 -0.26 -7.28 13.88
N GLY A 196 0.61 -7.76 13.02
CA GLY A 196 0.23 -8.47 11.81
C GLY A 196 0.50 -9.98 11.91
N TYR A 197 0.39 -10.66 10.78
CA TYR A 197 0.59 -12.10 10.71
C TYR A 197 2.02 -12.50 11.11
N ILE A 198 2.14 -13.65 11.79
CA ILE A 198 3.44 -14.19 12.21
C ILE A 198 4.23 -14.74 11.00
N SER A 199 3.51 -15.22 9.98
CA SER A 199 4.12 -15.75 8.75
C SER A 199 3.36 -15.28 7.52
N ALA A 200 4.09 -14.82 6.50
CA ALA A 200 3.52 -14.42 5.21
C ALA A 200 2.81 -15.57 4.49
N TYR A 201 3.16 -16.83 4.77
CA TYR A 201 2.45 -18.00 4.23
C TYR A 201 1.02 -18.17 4.74
N MET A 202 0.59 -17.37 5.71
CA MET A 202 -0.78 -17.32 6.21
C MET A 202 -1.67 -16.35 5.44
N CYS A 203 -1.11 -15.53 4.52
CA CYS A 203 -1.90 -14.65 3.67
C CYS A 203 -2.90 -15.42 2.82
N THR A 204 -4.07 -14.82 2.58
CA THR A 204 -5.08 -15.31 1.63
C THR A 204 -4.95 -14.63 0.28
N ASP A 205 -4.42 -13.41 0.28
CA ASP A 205 -4.05 -12.64 -0.89
C ASP A 205 -2.54 -12.38 -0.86
N MET A 206 -1.81 -13.03 -1.75
CA MET A 206 -0.35 -12.90 -1.84
C MET A 206 0.08 -11.64 -2.59
N GLU A 207 -0.79 -11.05 -3.42
CA GLU A 207 -0.50 -9.82 -4.14
C GLU A 207 -0.53 -8.61 -3.19
N LYS A 208 -1.54 -8.58 -2.32
CA LYS A 208 -1.69 -7.54 -1.28
C LYS A 208 -0.95 -7.86 0.02
N MET A 209 -0.39 -9.07 0.14
CA MET A 209 0.25 -9.55 1.37
C MET A 209 -0.67 -9.40 2.59
N GLU A 210 -1.93 -9.81 2.44
CA GLU A 210 -2.94 -9.74 3.50
C GLU A 210 -3.73 -11.05 3.63
N ALA A 211 -4.28 -11.27 4.82
CA ALA A 211 -5.19 -12.36 5.07
C ALA A 211 -6.57 -11.82 5.47
N VAL A 212 -7.61 -12.25 4.77
CA VAL A 212 -9.01 -11.93 5.07
C VAL A 212 -9.72 -13.18 5.52
N LEU A 213 -10.31 -13.14 6.71
CA LEU A 213 -11.07 -14.23 7.30
C LEU A 213 -12.52 -13.77 7.49
N ASP A 214 -13.45 -14.40 6.77
CA ASP A 214 -14.89 -14.15 6.96
C ASP A 214 -15.45 -15.08 8.02
N ASN A 215 -16.22 -14.54 8.94
CA ASN A 215 -16.83 -15.22 10.07
C ASN A 215 -15.88 -16.16 10.85
N PRO A 216 -14.66 -15.70 11.22
CA PRO A 216 -13.70 -16.55 11.91
C PRO A 216 -14.10 -16.81 13.35
N TYR A 217 -13.63 -17.93 13.88
CA TYR A 217 -13.39 -18.07 15.32
C TYR A 217 -12.13 -17.33 15.71
N ILE A 218 -12.07 -16.77 16.91
CA ILE A 218 -10.92 -16.00 17.42
C ILE A 218 -10.49 -16.62 18.75
N LEU A 219 -9.34 -17.28 18.73
CA LEU A 219 -8.68 -17.79 19.94
C LEU A 219 -7.80 -16.69 20.53
N ILE A 220 -8.02 -16.34 21.79
CA ILE A 220 -7.33 -15.27 22.49
C ILE A 220 -6.61 -15.84 23.69
N THR A 221 -5.27 -15.71 23.73
CA THR A 221 -4.47 -16.20 24.86
C THR A 221 -3.26 -15.30 25.13
N ASP A 222 -2.85 -15.21 26.38
CA ASP A 222 -1.62 -14.55 26.81
C ASP A 222 -0.40 -15.48 26.81
N LYS A 223 -0.60 -16.77 26.45
CA LYS A 223 0.48 -17.77 26.38
C LYS A 223 1.18 -17.78 25.04
N LYS A 224 2.40 -18.32 25.05
CA LYS A 224 3.09 -18.75 23.84
C LYS A 224 2.57 -20.10 23.40
N LEU A 225 2.31 -20.25 22.11
CA LEU A 225 1.94 -21.50 21.47
C LEU A 225 3.14 -22.08 20.73
N SER A 226 3.87 -23.02 21.39
CA SER A 226 5.03 -23.70 20.81
C SER A 226 4.73 -25.15 20.44
N ASN A 227 3.81 -25.79 21.18
CA ASN A 227 3.40 -27.17 20.97
C ASN A 227 1.93 -27.22 20.47
N ILE A 228 1.72 -27.83 19.31
CA ILE A 228 0.40 -27.94 18.69
C ILE A 228 -0.57 -28.80 19.51
N GLN A 229 -0.06 -29.75 20.30
CA GLN A 229 -0.87 -30.68 21.11
C GLN A 229 -1.74 -29.95 22.14
N GLU A 230 -1.32 -28.76 22.59
CA GLU A 230 -2.07 -27.98 23.57
C GLU A 230 -3.41 -27.47 23.03
N VAL A 231 -3.53 -27.30 21.73
CA VAL A 231 -4.76 -26.79 21.07
C VAL A 231 -5.35 -27.78 20.08
N LEU A 232 -4.77 -28.97 19.94
CA LEU A 232 -5.17 -29.94 18.92
C LEU A 232 -6.66 -30.32 18.98
N PRO A 233 -7.27 -30.60 20.15
CA PRO A 233 -8.68 -30.96 20.24
C PRO A 233 -9.61 -29.84 19.73
N LEU A 234 -9.24 -28.57 19.95
CA LEU A 234 -9.96 -27.41 19.47
C LEU A 234 -9.80 -27.25 17.95
N LEU A 235 -8.57 -27.39 17.44
CA LEU A 235 -8.30 -27.29 16.01
C LEU A 235 -9.03 -28.35 15.21
N GLU A 236 -9.12 -29.60 15.69
CA GLU A 236 -9.86 -30.69 15.05
C GLU A 236 -11.34 -30.34 14.89
N GLN A 237 -11.98 -29.76 15.90
CA GLN A 237 -13.37 -29.33 15.84
C GLN A 237 -13.57 -28.22 14.79
N ILE A 238 -12.66 -27.23 14.74
CA ILE A 238 -12.73 -26.12 13.79
C ILE A 238 -12.51 -26.63 12.35
N VAL A 239 -11.54 -27.51 12.14
CA VAL A 239 -11.28 -28.13 10.83
C VAL A 239 -12.48 -28.95 10.36
N GLN A 240 -13.08 -29.76 11.24
CA GLN A 240 -14.28 -30.56 10.90
C GLN A 240 -15.46 -29.69 10.50
N SER A 241 -15.60 -28.50 11.10
CA SER A 241 -16.66 -27.55 10.73
C SER A 241 -16.34 -26.74 9.46
N GLY A 242 -15.13 -26.84 8.91
CA GLY A 242 -14.67 -26.03 7.78
C GLY A 242 -14.53 -24.53 8.11
N ALA A 243 -14.50 -24.19 9.38
CA ALA A 243 -14.46 -22.79 9.83
C ALA A 243 -13.04 -22.21 9.74
N ARG A 244 -12.97 -20.88 9.75
CA ARG A 244 -11.72 -20.11 9.77
C ARG A 244 -11.33 -19.77 11.19
N LEU A 245 -10.03 -19.69 11.46
CA LEU A 245 -9.50 -19.38 12.79
C LEU A 245 -8.50 -18.25 12.75
N LEU A 246 -8.68 -17.24 13.60
CA LEU A 246 -7.66 -16.31 14.02
C LEU A 246 -7.11 -16.73 15.38
N ILE A 247 -5.80 -16.83 15.51
CA ILE A 247 -5.11 -17.08 16.79
C ILE A 247 -4.41 -15.78 17.19
N ILE A 248 -4.76 -15.25 18.37
CA ILE A 248 -4.09 -14.12 19.00
C ILE A 248 -3.40 -14.67 20.24
N ALA A 249 -2.06 -14.78 20.19
CA ALA A 249 -1.26 -15.37 21.25
C ALA A 249 -0.05 -14.48 21.57
N GLU A 250 0.60 -14.65 22.72
CA GLU A 250 1.85 -13.94 23.01
C GLU A 250 2.87 -14.14 21.87
N ASP A 251 3.04 -15.40 21.45
CA ASP A 251 3.77 -15.79 20.24
C ASP A 251 3.27 -17.15 19.75
N VAL A 252 3.50 -17.45 18.47
CA VAL A 252 3.31 -18.80 17.92
C VAL A 252 4.61 -19.18 17.20
N GLU A 253 5.27 -20.22 17.71
CA GLU A 253 6.60 -20.60 17.27
C GLU A 253 6.80 -22.13 17.19
N GLY A 254 7.96 -22.56 16.71
CA GLY A 254 8.36 -23.97 16.73
C GLY A 254 7.43 -24.89 15.94
N GLU A 255 7.10 -26.04 16.53
CA GLU A 255 6.25 -27.06 15.92
C GLU A 255 4.84 -26.56 15.63
N ALA A 256 4.27 -25.75 16.52
CA ALA A 256 2.92 -25.21 16.35
C ALA A 256 2.83 -24.34 15.09
N LEU A 257 3.77 -23.40 14.89
CA LEU A 257 3.79 -22.55 13.72
C LEU A 257 3.97 -23.36 12.42
N GLN A 258 4.91 -24.31 12.42
CA GLN A 258 5.16 -25.16 11.26
C GLN A 258 3.92 -25.96 10.85
N THR A 259 3.25 -26.57 11.83
CA THR A 259 2.04 -27.37 11.59
C THR A 259 0.90 -26.50 11.04
N LEU A 260 0.67 -25.32 11.60
CA LEU A 260 -0.36 -24.41 11.13
C LEU A 260 -0.09 -23.95 9.69
N VAL A 261 1.15 -23.54 9.38
CA VAL A 261 1.56 -23.10 8.03
C VAL A 261 1.42 -24.23 7.01
N ILE A 262 1.87 -25.45 7.32
CA ILE A 262 1.77 -26.59 6.41
C ILE A 262 0.31 -26.91 6.09
N ASN A 263 -0.59 -26.94 7.09
CA ASN A 263 -2.00 -27.18 6.89
C ASN A 263 -2.70 -26.06 6.11
N LYS A 264 -2.32 -24.81 6.35
CA LYS A 264 -2.78 -23.65 5.55
C LYS A 264 -2.38 -23.80 4.08
N LEU A 265 -1.11 -24.10 3.78
CA LEU A 265 -0.59 -24.28 2.42
C LEU A 265 -1.24 -25.48 1.70
N ARG A 266 -1.61 -26.54 2.43
CA ARG A 266 -2.35 -27.68 1.89
C ARG A 266 -3.83 -27.39 1.66
N GLY A 267 -4.32 -26.23 2.08
CA GLY A 267 -5.75 -25.88 1.99
C GLY A 267 -6.66 -26.66 2.94
N THR A 268 -6.09 -27.43 3.87
CA THR A 268 -6.86 -28.24 4.83
C THR A 268 -7.38 -27.41 6.00
N PHE A 269 -6.73 -26.30 6.33
CA PHE A 269 -7.11 -25.44 7.44
C PHE A 269 -6.87 -23.96 7.13
N ASN A 270 -7.92 -23.17 7.24
CA ASN A 270 -7.82 -21.72 7.03
C ASN A 270 -7.57 -21.00 8.36
N VAL A 271 -6.30 -20.82 8.68
CA VAL A 271 -5.83 -20.25 9.95
C VAL A 271 -4.87 -19.09 9.70
N VAL A 272 -4.96 -18.08 10.55
CA VAL A 272 -3.99 -16.97 10.66
C VAL A 272 -3.61 -16.82 12.12
N ALA A 273 -2.32 -16.62 12.39
CA ALA A 273 -1.81 -16.36 13.72
C ALA A 273 -1.15 -14.98 13.78
N VAL A 274 -1.46 -14.24 14.82
CA VAL A 274 -0.92 -12.90 15.10
C VAL A 274 -0.41 -12.84 16.53
N LYS A 275 0.58 -11.97 16.77
CA LYS A 275 1.04 -11.71 18.13
C LYS A 275 0.05 -10.82 18.88
N ALA A 276 -0.13 -11.10 20.17
CA ALA A 276 -0.92 -10.26 21.06
C ALA A 276 -0.35 -8.83 21.14
N PRO A 277 -1.20 -7.79 21.07
CA PRO A 277 -0.76 -6.41 21.18
C PRO A 277 -0.29 -6.07 22.60
N GLY A 278 0.66 -5.15 22.72
CA GLY A 278 1.20 -4.69 24.00
C GLY A 278 2.17 -5.67 24.67
N TYR A 279 2.55 -5.33 25.91
CA TYR A 279 3.46 -6.10 26.75
C TYR A 279 3.00 -6.04 28.21
N GLY A 280 3.27 -7.10 29.00
CA GLY A 280 2.93 -7.17 30.42
C GLY A 280 1.43 -6.93 30.69
N ASP A 281 1.10 -6.15 31.70
CA ASP A 281 -0.28 -5.87 32.09
C ASP A 281 -1.11 -5.17 31.01
N ARG A 282 -0.46 -4.37 30.16
CA ARG A 282 -1.12 -3.75 28.99
C ARG A 282 -1.58 -4.80 27.99
N ARG A 283 -0.77 -5.85 27.73
CA ARG A 283 -1.17 -6.95 26.86
C ARG A 283 -2.44 -7.62 27.38
N LYS A 284 -2.48 -7.92 28.69
CA LYS A 284 -3.65 -8.53 29.33
C LYS A 284 -4.90 -7.66 29.13
N ALA A 285 -4.77 -6.37 29.42
CA ALA A 285 -5.87 -5.43 29.26
C ALA A 285 -6.37 -5.32 27.80
N MET A 286 -5.44 -5.34 26.81
CA MET A 286 -5.82 -5.32 25.40
C MET A 286 -6.44 -6.65 24.94
N LEU A 287 -5.95 -7.78 25.41
CA LEU A 287 -6.57 -9.09 25.13
C LEU A 287 -7.99 -9.17 25.69
N GLU A 288 -8.22 -8.61 26.88
CA GLU A 288 -9.54 -8.52 27.49
C GLU A 288 -10.48 -7.60 26.68
N ASP A 289 -9.97 -6.45 26.18
CA ASP A 289 -10.72 -5.56 25.30
C ASP A 289 -11.15 -6.29 24.01
N ILE A 290 -10.23 -7.07 23.40
CA ILE A 290 -10.53 -7.88 22.21
C ILE A 290 -11.55 -8.98 22.53
N ALA A 291 -11.42 -9.64 23.68
CA ALA A 291 -12.36 -10.67 24.10
C ALA A 291 -13.79 -10.12 24.28
N ILE A 292 -13.91 -8.97 24.95
CA ILE A 292 -15.22 -8.29 25.13
C ILE A 292 -15.81 -7.87 23.79
N LEU A 293 -14.97 -7.31 22.89
CA LEU A 293 -15.42 -6.88 21.57
C LEU A 293 -15.92 -8.05 20.70
N THR A 294 -15.30 -9.21 20.82
CA THR A 294 -15.61 -10.39 20.00
C THR A 294 -16.53 -11.40 20.67
N GLY A 295 -16.91 -11.15 21.93
CA GLY A 295 -17.77 -12.03 22.72
C GLY A 295 -17.08 -13.33 23.15
N GLY A 296 -15.74 -13.36 23.14
CA GLY A 296 -14.93 -14.49 23.59
C GLY A 296 -14.39 -14.32 25.00
N GLN A 297 -13.45 -15.21 25.36
CA GLN A 297 -12.75 -15.20 26.64
C GLN A 297 -11.23 -15.26 26.40
N VAL A 298 -10.46 -14.61 27.27
CA VAL A 298 -9.02 -14.77 27.28
C VAL A 298 -8.67 -16.08 27.97
N ILE A 299 -7.98 -16.97 27.28
CA ILE A 299 -7.50 -18.23 27.83
C ILE A 299 -6.14 -17.98 28.47
N SER A 300 -6.12 -17.92 29.81
CA SER A 300 -4.95 -17.61 30.62
C SER A 300 -4.95 -18.44 31.91
N GLU A 301 -3.76 -18.80 32.38
CA GLU A 301 -3.59 -19.49 33.66
C GLU A 301 -4.05 -18.65 34.85
N GLU A 302 -3.96 -17.33 34.75
CA GLU A 302 -4.40 -16.41 35.81
C GLU A 302 -5.91 -16.50 36.08
N VAL A 303 -6.70 -16.81 35.04
CA VAL A 303 -8.14 -17.04 35.18
C VAL A 303 -8.48 -18.52 35.31
N GLY A 304 -7.48 -19.39 35.47
CA GLY A 304 -7.64 -20.82 35.67
C GLY A 304 -8.00 -21.59 34.38
N LEU A 305 -7.78 -21.03 33.20
CA LEU A 305 -8.06 -21.66 31.90
C LEU A 305 -6.75 -22.13 31.23
N GLU A 306 -6.73 -23.39 30.82
CA GLU A 306 -5.64 -23.94 30.01
C GLU A 306 -6.07 -24.10 28.55
N LEU A 307 -5.11 -23.98 27.61
CA LEU A 307 -5.38 -24.11 26.16
C LEU A 307 -5.97 -25.48 25.80
N LYS A 308 -5.60 -26.54 26.51
CA LYS A 308 -6.13 -27.91 26.29
C LYS A 308 -7.62 -28.04 26.62
N ASP A 309 -8.13 -27.17 27.48
CA ASP A 309 -9.53 -27.17 27.94
C ASP A 309 -10.38 -26.17 27.14
N ALA A 310 -9.80 -25.50 26.13
CA ALA A 310 -10.48 -24.52 25.31
C ALA A 310 -11.62 -25.16 24.50
N THR A 311 -12.79 -24.54 24.52
CA THR A 311 -13.99 -24.96 23.76
C THR A 311 -14.38 -23.89 22.74
N LEU A 312 -15.18 -24.27 21.74
CA LEU A 312 -15.66 -23.31 20.71
C LEU A 312 -16.48 -22.15 21.33
N GLU A 313 -17.13 -22.37 22.45
CA GLU A 313 -17.94 -21.36 23.17
C GLU A 313 -17.07 -20.28 23.81
N MET A 314 -15.80 -20.57 24.10
CA MET A 314 -14.85 -19.62 24.67
C MET A 314 -14.22 -18.72 23.61
N LEU A 315 -14.37 -19.09 22.33
CA LEU A 315 -13.77 -18.34 21.24
C LEU A 315 -14.59 -17.10 20.89
N GLY A 316 -13.90 -16.00 20.60
CA GLY A 316 -14.53 -14.83 20.03
C GLY A 316 -14.99 -15.06 18.59
N ARG A 317 -15.86 -14.18 18.13
CA ARG A 317 -16.40 -14.16 16.75
C ARG A 317 -16.38 -12.75 16.20
N ALA A 318 -16.22 -12.62 14.89
CA ALA A 318 -16.39 -11.37 14.16
C ALA A 318 -16.97 -11.66 12.78
N LYS A 319 -17.53 -10.66 12.13
CA LYS A 319 -18.01 -10.78 10.75
C LYS A 319 -16.85 -10.96 9.78
N SER A 320 -15.80 -10.13 9.93
CA SER A 320 -14.56 -10.30 9.19
C SER A 320 -13.33 -9.89 10.01
N VAL A 321 -12.17 -10.45 9.67
CA VAL A 321 -10.88 -10.03 10.21
C VAL A 321 -9.91 -9.87 9.06
N LYS A 322 -9.28 -8.70 8.97
CA LYS A 322 -8.23 -8.39 8.00
C LYS A 322 -6.89 -8.30 8.70
N VAL A 323 -5.93 -9.13 8.30
CA VAL A 323 -4.58 -9.16 8.87
C VAL A 323 -3.58 -8.78 7.80
N GLN A 324 -2.81 -7.74 8.06
CA GLN A 324 -1.71 -7.27 7.24
C GLN A 324 -0.36 -7.57 7.92
N LYS A 325 0.72 -7.11 7.34
CA LYS A 325 2.08 -7.35 7.88
C LYS A 325 2.27 -6.77 9.28
N GLU A 326 1.68 -5.63 9.59
CA GLU A 326 1.89 -4.89 10.83
C GLU A 326 0.61 -4.65 11.64
N ASN A 327 -0.55 -4.84 11.02
CA ASN A 327 -1.85 -4.50 11.60
C ASN A 327 -2.85 -5.64 11.48
N THR A 328 -3.75 -5.72 12.45
CA THR A 328 -4.94 -6.58 12.43
C THR A 328 -6.18 -5.74 12.72
N VAL A 329 -7.17 -5.83 11.84
CA VAL A 329 -8.48 -5.16 11.97
C VAL A 329 -9.55 -6.21 12.21
N ILE A 330 -10.29 -6.08 13.31
CA ILE A 330 -11.49 -6.86 13.62
C ILE A 330 -12.69 -6.00 13.26
N VAL A 331 -13.56 -6.52 12.41
CA VAL A 331 -14.75 -5.82 11.91
C VAL A 331 -16.00 -6.54 12.39
N ASP A 332 -16.92 -5.79 12.98
CA ASP A 332 -18.22 -6.28 13.44
C ASP A 332 -18.05 -7.48 14.40
N GLY A 333 -17.42 -7.21 15.55
CA GLY A 333 -17.24 -8.20 16.62
C GLY A 333 -18.56 -8.59 17.24
N ALA A 334 -18.72 -9.87 17.59
CA ALA A 334 -19.96 -10.43 18.12
C ALA A 334 -20.19 -10.18 19.63
N GLY A 335 -19.40 -9.26 20.24
CA GLY A 335 -19.55 -8.89 21.64
C GLY A 335 -20.88 -8.19 21.94
N ALA A 336 -21.37 -8.36 23.15
CA ALA A 336 -22.58 -7.68 23.59
C ALA A 336 -22.34 -6.17 23.73
N LYS A 337 -23.17 -5.35 23.11
CA LYS A 337 -23.04 -3.88 23.11
C LYS A 337 -22.98 -3.29 24.52
N ASP A 338 -23.75 -3.84 25.45
CA ASP A 338 -23.74 -3.40 26.84
C ASP A 338 -22.40 -3.71 27.54
N ALA A 339 -21.77 -4.84 27.22
CA ALA A 339 -20.46 -5.19 27.76
C ALA A 339 -19.36 -4.27 27.18
N ILE A 340 -19.43 -3.96 25.90
CA ILE A 340 -18.52 -3.02 25.23
C ILE A 340 -18.68 -1.61 25.84
N ALA A 341 -19.91 -1.14 26.00
CA ALA A 341 -20.19 0.16 26.62
C ALA A 341 -19.71 0.23 28.08
N ALA A 342 -19.91 -0.84 28.87
CA ALA A 342 -19.41 -0.94 30.23
C ALA A 342 -17.86 -0.87 30.27
N ARG A 343 -17.19 -1.57 29.33
CA ARG A 343 -15.71 -1.54 29.24
C ARG A 343 -15.20 -0.15 28.87
N ILE A 344 -15.82 0.52 27.91
CA ILE A 344 -15.52 1.92 27.57
C ILE A 344 -15.67 2.84 28.80
N GLY A 345 -16.73 2.65 29.59
CA GLY A 345 -16.94 3.36 30.85
C GLY A 345 -15.83 3.13 31.87
N GLN A 346 -15.37 1.88 32.03
CA GLN A 346 -14.25 1.54 32.92
C GLN A 346 -12.95 2.24 32.49
N ILE A 347 -12.62 2.22 31.19
CA ILE A 347 -11.41 2.88 30.67
C ILE A 347 -11.48 4.39 30.90
N ARG A 348 -12.65 5.03 30.73
CA ARG A 348 -12.84 6.46 31.03
C ARG A 348 -12.59 6.77 32.50
N SER A 349 -13.12 5.97 33.41
CA SER A 349 -12.87 6.14 34.85
C SER A 349 -11.39 5.98 35.18
N GLN A 350 -10.69 5.02 34.57
CA GLN A 350 -9.24 4.85 34.76
C GLN A 350 -8.43 6.07 34.26
N ILE A 351 -8.88 6.72 33.19
CA ILE A 351 -8.25 7.97 32.67
C ILE A 351 -8.40 9.12 33.67
N GLU A 352 -9.54 9.19 34.36
CA GLU A 352 -9.80 10.23 35.38
C GLU A 352 -9.03 9.99 36.68
N GLU A 353 -8.84 8.73 37.06
CA GLU A 353 -8.15 8.34 38.30
C GLU A 353 -6.64 8.34 38.21
N THR A 354 -6.07 8.15 37.00
CA THR A 354 -4.61 8.07 36.83
C THR A 354 -3.94 9.42 36.96
N THR A 355 -2.82 9.47 37.68
CA THR A 355 -1.97 10.65 37.84
C THR A 355 -0.76 10.64 36.93
N SER A 356 -0.51 9.53 36.24
CA SER A 356 0.60 9.36 35.31
C SER A 356 0.18 9.84 33.92
N GLU A 357 0.79 10.88 33.39
CA GLU A 357 0.52 11.38 32.03
C GLU A 357 0.77 10.30 30.95
N PHE A 358 1.81 9.48 31.15
CA PHE A 358 2.10 8.37 30.23
C PHE A 358 1.01 7.27 30.24
N ASP A 359 0.51 6.90 31.42
CA ASP A 359 -0.56 5.92 31.52
C ASP A 359 -1.88 6.48 31.00
N LYS A 360 -2.12 7.76 31.25
CA LYS A 360 -3.27 8.49 30.71
C LYS A 360 -3.28 8.47 29.18
N GLU A 361 -2.15 8.78 28.54
CA GLU A 361 -2.00 8.70 27.08
C GLU A 361 -2.33 7.29 26.57
N LYS A 362 -1.82 6.25 27.22
CA LYS A 362 -2.05 4.86 26.80
C LYS A 362 -3.48 4.37 27.05
N LEU A 363 -4.13 4.87 28.09
CA LEU A 363 -5.56 4.62 28.31
C LEU A 363 -6.42 5.37 27.28
N GLN A 364 -6.05 6.59 26.91
CA GLN A 364 -6.73 7.33 25.84
C GLN A 364 -6.60 6.62 24.47
N GLU A 365 -5.42 6.08 24.15
CA GLU A 365 -5.22 5.26 22.96
C GLU A 365 -6.13 4.00 22.96
N ARG A 366 -6.23 3.29 24.08
CA ARG A 366 -7.15 2.15 24.22
C ARG A 366 -8.61 2.56 24.08
N LEU A 367 -8.99 3.68 24.72
CA LEU A 367 -10.34 4.22 24.60
C LEU A 367 -10.70 4.53 23.15
N ALA A 368 -9.79 5.19 22.43
CA ALA A 368 -9.97 5.53 21.02
C ALA A 368 -10.18 4.27 20.15
N LYS A 369 -9.37 3.22 20.37
CA LYS A 369 -9.49 1.94 19.67
C LYS A 369 -10.81 1.21 19.95
N MET A 370 -11.31 1.27 21.18
CA MET A 370 -12.58 0.63 21.58
C MET A 370 -13.82 1.43 21.18
N ALA A 371 -13.76 2.76 21.31
CA ALA A 371 -14.92 3.64 21.11
C ALA A 371 -15.05 4.14 19.66
N GLY A 372 -13.98 4.08 18.87
CA GLY A 372 -13.93 4.61 17.50
C GLY A 372 -14.75 3.79 16.50
N GLY A 373 -14.95 2.51 16.74
CA GLY A 373 -15.58 1.60 15.79
C GLY A 373 -14.76 1.44 14.49
N VAL A 374 -15.36 0.79 13.51
CA VAL A 374 -14.83 0.64 12.16
C VAL A 374 -15.85 1.15 11.16
N ALA A 375 -15.46 2.11 10.31
CA ALA A 375 -16.27 2.48 9.16
C ALA A 375 -16.00 1.49 8.02
N VAL A 376 -17.03 0.82 7.55
CA VAL A 376 -16.95 -0.12 6.44
C VAL A 376 -17.56 0.52 5.21
N ILE A 377 -16.73 0.78 4.20
CA ILE A 377 -17.20 1.18 2.87
C ILE A 377 -17.38 -0.10 2.06
N ARG A 378 -18.62 -0.41 1.69
CA ARG A 378 -18.94 -1.53 0.81
C ARG A 378 -19.08 -1.06 -0.61
N VAL A 379 -18.24 -1.61 -1.48
CA VAL A 379 -18.20 -1.27 -2.90
C VAL A 379 -19.14 -2.20 -3.65
N GLY A 380 -20.12 -1.65 -4.34
CA GLY A 380 -21.09 -2.37 -5.14
C GLY A 380 -21.01 -1.96 -6.61
N ALA A 381 -21.04 -2.95 -7.50
CA ALA A 381 -21.07 -2.72 -8.95
C ALA A 381 -21.85 -3.81 -9.66
N ALA A 382 -22.16 -3.58 -10.95
CA ALA A 382 -22.92 -4.52 -11.76
C ALA A 382 -22.11 -5.77 -12.14
N THR A 383 -20.79 -5.65 -12.22
CA THR A 383 -19.86 -6.73 -12.60
C THR A 383 -18.69 -6.83 -11.61
N GLU A 384 -18.12 -8.02 -11.50
CA GLU A 384 -16.95 -8.28 -10.65
C GLU A 384 -15.72 -7.45 -11.09
N THR A 385 -15.57 -7.24 -12.40
CA THR A 385 -14.47 -6.43 -12.95
C THR A 385 -14.58 -4.97 -12.53
N GLU A 386 -15.77 -4.38 -12.64
CA GLU A 386 -16.06 -3.00 -12.22
C GLU A 386 -15.90 -2.84 -10.71
N MET A 387 -16.42 -3.78 -9.93
CA MET A 387 -16.30 -3.77 -8.47
C MET A 387 -14.85 -3.80 -7.99
N LYS A 388 -14.01 -4.61 -8.62
CA LYS A 388 -12.57 -4.68 -8.30
C LYS A 388 -11.85 -3.38 -8.64
N GLU A 389 -12.17 -2.78 -9.78
CA GLU A 389 -11.58 -1.51 -10.21
C GLU A 389 -11.99 -0.39 -9.25
N GLU A 390 -13.27 -0.29 -8.93
CA GLU A 390 -13.78 0.74 -8.02
C GLU A 390 -13.25 0.57 -6.59
N LYS A 391 -13.07 -0.67 -6.12
CA LYS A 391 -12.45 -0.98 -4.83
C LYS A 391 -11.01 -0.48 -4.76
N LEU A 392 -10.18 -0.74 -5.77
CA LEU A 392 -8.81 -0.25 -5.85
C LEU A 392 -8.77 1.28 -5.80
N ARG A 393 -9.63 1.93 -6.57
CA ARG A 393 -9.74 3.38 -6.62
C ARG A 393 -10.16 4.00 -5.28
N MET A 394 -11.05 3.34 -4.54
CA MET A 394 -11.41 3.76 -3.17
C MET A 394 -10.28 3.55 -2.17
N GLU A 395 -9.52 2.46 -2.31
CA GLU A 395 -8.34 2.20 -1.48
C GLU A 395 -7.28 3.31 -1.66
N ASP A 396 -7.02 3.72 -2.89
CA ASP A 396 -6.10 4.82 -3.20
C ASP A 396 -6.61 6.15 -2.62
N ALA A 397 -7.90 6.47 -2.82
CA ALA A 397 -8.51 7.68 -2.28
C ALA A 397 -8.42 7.75 -0.74
N LEU A 398 -8.66 6.64 -0.05
CA LEU A 398 -8.54 6.56 1.39
C LEU A 398 -7.10 6.77 1.85
N ASN A 399 -6.13 6.15 1.18
CA ASN A 399 -4.71 6.28 1.50
C ASN A 399 -4.20 7.70 1.22
N ALA A 400 -4.55 8.30 0.07
CA ALA A 400 -4.24 9.68 -0.26
C ALA A 400 -4.79 10.64 0.80
N THR A 401 -6.01 10.40 1.26
CA THR A 401 -6.63 11.23 2.29
C THR A 401 -5.92 11.12 3.64
N ARG A 402 -5.53 9.91 4.05
CA ARG A 402 -4.71 9.71 5.26
C ARG A 402 -3.37 10.44 5.14
N ALA A 403 -2.69 10.30 4.00
CA ALA A 403 -1.44 10.98 3.73
C ALA A 403 -1.59 12.52 3.79
N ALA A 404 -2.71 13.06 3.29
CA ALA A 404 -3.00 14.48 3.37
C ALA A 404 -3.23 14.97 4.80
N VAL A 405 -3.93 14.19 5.62
CA VAL A 405 -4.15 14.53 7.05
C VAL A 405 -2.83 14.50 7.83
N GLU A 406 -1.91 13.59 7.49
CA GLU A 406 -0.61 13.45 8.17
C GLU A 406 0.36 14.59 7.86
N GLU A 407 0.54 14.95 6.58
CA GLU A 407 1.60 15.89 6.14
C GLU A 407 1.08 17.13 5.41
N GLY A 408 -0.24 17.26 5.26
CA GLY A 408 -0.85 18.39 4.55
C GLY A 408 -0.95 18.17 3.05
N ILE A 409 -1.39 19.24 2.37
CA ILE A 409 -1.72 19.28 0.95
C ILE A 409 -0.94 20.37 0.22
N ILE A 410 -0.73 20.16 -1.07
CA ILE A 410 -0.13 21.11 -2.01
C ILE A 410 -0.96 21.21 -3.29
N ALA A 411 -0.59 22.13 -4.17
CA ALA A 411 -1.16 22.23 -5.52
C ALA A 411 -0.93 20.91 -6.28
N GLY A 412 -2.01 20.28 -6.72
CA GLY A 412 -1.98 18.96 -7.35
C GLY A 412 -1.65 18.98 -8.84
N GLY A 413 -1.89 17.82 -9.48
CA GLY A 413 -1.72 17.65 -10.92
C GLY A 413 -0.28 17.86 -11.40
N GLY A 414 0.73 17.62 -10.57
CA GLY A 414 2.13 17.85 -10.89
C GLY A 414 2.56 19.31 -10.85
N SER A 415 1.65 20.26 -10.57
CA SER A 415 1.94 21.71 -10.59
C SER A 415 2.94 22.11 -9.52
N ALA A 416 2.87 21.52 -8.31
CA ALA A 416 3.85 21.77 -7.26
C ALA A 416 5.27 21.43 -7.69
N TYR A 417 5.48 20.33 -8.40
CA TYR A 417 6.80 19.98 -8.94
C TYR A 417 7.35 21.04 -9.91
N ILE A 418 6.48 21.62 -10.75
CA ILE A 418 6.90 22.68 -11.68
C ILE A 418 7.38 23.91 -10.90
N HIS A 419 6.69 24.31 -9.85
CA HIS A 419 7.13 25.42 -9.01
C HIS A 419 8.43 25.12 -8.25
N VAL A 420 8.64 23.86 -7.85
CA VAL A 420 9.93 23.40 -7.27
C VAL A 420 11.07 23.54 -8.27
N THR A 421 10.87 23.26 -9.58
CA THR A 421 11.94 23.41 -10.59
C THR A 421 12.54 24.81 -10.62
N THR A 422 11.70 25.82 -10.46
CA THR A 422 12.13 27.22 -10.44
C THR A 422 12.95 27.55 -9.19
N GLN A 423 12.55 27.04 -8.03
CA GLN A 423 13.23 27.29 -6.76
C GLN A 423 14.53 26.48 -6.62
N LEU A 424 14.69 25.37 -7.35
CA LEU A 424 15.94 24.60 -7.40
C LEU A 424 17.07 25.33 -8.16
N ALA A 425 16.76 26.35 -8.96
CA ALA A 425 17.74 27.04 -9.78
C ALA A 425 18.90 27.62 -8.95
N GLU A 426 18.60 28.21 -7.81
CA GLU A 426 19.61 28.77 -6.89
C GLU A 426 20.59 27.69 -6.37
N LEU A 427 20.08 26.54 -5.96
CA LEU A 427 20.92 25.40 -5.55
C LEU A 427 21.83 24.96 -6.72
N ILE A 428 21.23 24.78 -7.90
CA ILE A 428 21.92 24.29 -9.10
C ILE A 428 23.02 25.25 -9.52
N ASP A 429 22.81 26.55 -9.44
CA ASP A 429 23.81 27.55 -9.83
C ASP A 429 25.03 27.55 -8.90
N ASN A 430 24.87 27.11 -7.66
CA ASN A 430 25.93 26.96 -6.69
C ASN A 430 26.67 25.60 -6.77
N LEU A 431 26.30 24.72 -7.69
CA LEU A 431 26.98 23.44 -7.95
C LEU A 431 27.84 23.51 -9.19
N ASP A 432 28.88 22.67 -9.26
CA ASP A 432 29.82 22.61 -10.37
C ASP A 432 29.91 21.20 -10.99
N GLY A 433 30.38 21.15 -12.25
CA GLY A 433 30.70 19.90 -12.97
C GLY A 433 29.53 18.89 -12.98
N ASP A 434 29.87 17.62 -12.81
CA ASP A 434 28.90 16.52 -12.86
C ASP A 434 27.88 16.56 -11.70
N GLU A 435 28.20 17.21 -10.59
CA GLU A 435 27.25 17.39 -9.50
C GLU A 435 26.10 18.34 -9.91
N LYS A 436 26.43 19.41 -10.63
CA LYS A 436 25.44 20.31 -11.25
C LYS A 436 24.57 19.58 -12.27
N ILE A 437 25.18 18.70 -13.07
CA ILE A 437 24.46 17.87 -14.05
C ILE A 437 23.48 16.93 -13.32
N GLY A 438 23.92 16.27 -12.25
CA GLY A 438 23.06 15.41 -11.43
C GLY A 438 21.83 16.15 -10.85
N ALA A 439 22.02 17.37 -10.37
CA ALA A 439 20.92 18.20 -9.89
C ALA A 439 19.94 18.61 -11.02
N ARG A 440 20.46 18.91 -12.21
CA ARG A 440 19.64 19.22 -13.41
C ARG A 440 18.82 18.03 -13.90
N ILE A 441 19.32 16.79 -13.76
CA ILE A 441 18.54 15.58 -14.08
C ILE A 441 17.26 15.55 -13.24
N VAL A 442 17.36 15.77 -11.94
CA VAL A 442 16.18 15.82 -11.05
C VAL A 442 15.27 16.99 -11.42
N GLN A 443 15.83 18.20 -11.59
CA GLN A 443 15.04 19.38 -11.99
C GLN A 443 14.21 19.13 -13.25
N LYS A 444 14.80 18.51 -14.26
CA LYS A 444 14.11 18.20 -15.51
C LYS A 444 13.07 17.09 -15.35
N ALA A 445 13.37 16.07 -14.55
CA ALA A 445 12.44 14.98 -14.29
C ALA A 445 11.17 15.43 -13.57
N LEU A 446 11.24 16.50 -12.74
CA LEU A 446 10.07 17.07 -12.08
C LEU A 446 9.01 17.61 -13.04
N GLU A 447 9.34 17.83 -14.30
CA GLU A 447 8.38 18.25 -15.34
C GLU A 447 7.54 17.08 -15.87
N ALA A 448 8.02 15.85 -15.73
CA ALA A 448 7.43 14.67 -16.36
C ALA A 448 5.99 14.37 -15.92
N PRO A 449 5.61 14.47 -14.63
CA PRO A 449 4.23 14.22 -14.22
C PRO A 449 3.22 15.13 -14.93
N LEU A 450 3.40 16.45 -14.88
CA LEU A 450 2.49 17.38 -15.57
C LEU A 450 2.54 17.18 -17.09
N PHE A 451 3.72 16.92 -17.66
CA PHE A 451 3.87 16.64 -19.09
C PHE A 451 2.96 15.49 -19.53
N HIS A 452 2.96 14.37 -18.81
CA HIS A 452 2.16 13.20 -19.16
C HIS A 452 0.67 13.39 -18.86
N ILE A 453 0.30 14.10 -17.80
CA ILE A 453 -1.12 14.48 -17.54
C ILE A 453 -1.68 15.25 -18.73
N VAL A 454 -0.95 16.26 -19.22
CA VAL A 454 -1.36 17.09 -20.34
C VAL A 454 -1.36 16.31 -21.66
N THR A 455 -0.35 15.48 -21.89
CA THR A 455 -0.27 14.63 -23.09
C THR A 455 -1.38 13.59 -23.12
N ASN A 456 -1.73 12.98 -22.00
CA ASN A 456 -2.88 12.06 -21.89
C ASN A 456 -4.22 12.78 -22.15
N ALA A 457 -4.27 14.10 -21.91
CA ALA A 457 -5.41 14.94 -22.27
C ALA A 457 -5.44 15.32 -23.77
N GLY A 458 -4.43 14.95 -24.55
CA GLY A 458 -4.33 15.27 -25.98
C GLY A 458 -3.77 16.65 -26.28
N LEU A 459 -3.07 17.27 -25.33
CA LEU A 459 -2.53 18.63 -25.42
C LEU A 459 -0.99 18.61 -25.41
N GLU A 460 -0.37 19.75 -25.77
CA GLU A 460 1.08 19.94 -25.79
C GLU A 460 1.66 20.22 -24.40
N GLY A 461 2.25 19.19 -23.76
CA GLY A 461 2.78 19.28 -22.39
C GLY A 461 3.83 20.37 -22.20
N ALA A 462 4.75 20.55 -23.14
CA ALA A 462 5.82 21.55 -23.04
C ALA A 462 5.28 22.99 -22.99
N VAL A 463 4.21 23.29 -23.72
CA VAL A 463 3.57 24.62 -23.73
C VAL A 463 2.93 24.92 -22.37
N VAL A 464 2.22 23.92 -21.81
CA VAL A 464 1.57 24.06 -20.51
C VAL A 464 2.60 24.23 -19.39
N ILE A 465 3.65 23.42 -19.38
CA ILE A 465 4.74 23.51 -18.39
C ILE A 465 5.36 24.91 -18.39
N ASN A 466 5.70 25.47 -19.56
CA ASN A 466 6.29 26.79 -19.63
C ASN A 466 5.36 27.86 -19.04
N LYS A 467 4.06 27.78 -19.33
CA LYS A 467 3.08 28.73 -18.79
C LYS A 467 2.88 28.59 -17.28
N VAL A 468 2.93 27.38 -16.75
CA VAL A 468 2.88 27.14 -15.28
C VAL A 468 4.14 27.67 -14.61
N LYS A 469 5.34 27.52 -15.21
CA LYS A 469 6.59 28.10 -14.68
C LYS A 469 6.54 29.63 -14.54
N GLU A 470 5.85 30.32 -15.45
CA GLU A 470 5.68 31.76 -15.44
C GLU A 470 4.56 32.24 -14.50
N SER A 471 3.72 31.32 -14.01
CA SER A 471 2.59 31.60 -13.14
C SER A 471 3.01 31.76 -11.68
N LYS A 472 2.11 32.33 -10.87
CA LYS A 472 2.31 32.40 -9.41
C LYS A 472 2.32 31.00 -8.80
N VAL A 473 3.07 30.82 -7.71
CA VAL A 473 3.06 29.56 -6.94
C VAL A 473 1.61 29.24 -6.53
N GLY A 474 1.21 27.97 -6.74
CA GLY A 474 -0.15 27.49 -6.51
C GLY A 474 -1.05 27.50 -7.76
N VAL A 475 -0.69 28.23 -8.81
CA VAL A 475 -1.39 28.16 -10.10
C VAL A 475 -0.86 26.98 -10.91
N GLY A 476 -1.77 26.18 -11.44
CA GLY A 476 -1.46 25.04 -12.27
C GLY A 476 -2.41 24.91 -13.46
N PHE A 477 -2.43 23.73 -14.06
CA PHE A 477 -3.28 23.44 -15.21
C PHE A 477 -4.28 22.33 -14.85
N ASP A 478 -5.58 22.68 -14.88
CA ASP A 478 -6.65 21.71 -14.82
C ASP A 478 -6.80 21.02 -16.18
N ALA A 479 -6.28 19.81 -16.28
CA ALA A 479 -6.32 19.04 -17.53
C ALA A 479 -7.71 18.48 -17.87
N TYR A 480 -8.65 18.47 -16.93
CA TYR A 480 -10.02 18.07 -17.18
C TYR A 480 -10.79 19.16 -17.93
N ASN A 481 -10.75 20.40 -17.39
CA ASN A 481 -11.43 21.57 -17.96
C ASN A 481 -10.55 22.37 -18.95
N GLU A 482 -9.25 22.05 -19.07
CA GLU A 482 -8.27 22.69 -19.95
C GLU A 482 -8.02 24.17 -19.61
N GLU A 483 -8.01 24.49 -18.32
CA GLU A 483 -7.89 25.86 -17.81
C GLU A 483 -6.72 26.00 -16.83
N TYR A 484 -6.18 27.24 -16.72
CA TYR A 484 -5.18 27.59 -15.71
C TYR A 484 -5.88 28.17 -14.50
N VAL A 485 -5.72 27.50 -13.34
CA VAL A 485 -6.46 27.83 -12.12
C VAL A 485 -5.53 27.84 -10.90
N ASP A 486 -5.97 28.48 -9.82
CA ASP A 486 -5.41 28.20 -8.49
C ASP A 486 -5.84 26.79 -8.08
N MET A 487 -4.88 25.88 -8.03
CA MET A 487 -5.15 24.45 -7.85
C MET A 487 -5.80 24.15 -6.50
N ILE A 488 -5.40 24.86 -5.45
CA ILE A 488 -5.98 24.66 -4.11
C ILE A 488 -7.43 25.13 -4.07
N GLN A 489 -7.72 26.30 -4.65
CA GLN A 489 -9.09 26.81 -4.72
C GLN A 489 -9.98 25.97 -5.63
N ALA A 490 -9.45 25.47 -6.74
CA ALA A 490 -10.15 24.56 -7.65
C ALA A 490 -10.38 23.16 -7.03
N GLY A 491 -9.70 22.85 -5.90
CA GLY A 491 -9.81 21.55 -5.24
C GLY A 491 -8.96 20.46 -5.86
N ILE A 492 -8.00 20.81 -6.71
CA ILE A 492 -7.04 19.86 -7.30
C ILE A 492 -5.81 19.80 -6.38
N LEU A 493 -5.83 18.84 -5.47
CA LEU A 493 -4.94 18.75 -4.31
C LEU A 493 -4.17 17.44 -4.34
N ASP A 494 -2.85 17.52 -4.09
CA ASP A 494 -2.01 16.35 -3.87
C ASP A 494 -1.51 16.32 -2.41
N PRO A 495 -1.47 15.16 -1.74
CA PRO A 495 -0.84 15.02 -0.44
C PRO A 495 0.68 15.19 -0.52
N VAL A 496 1.26 15.96 0.38
CA VAL A 496 2.74 16.16 0.43
C VAL A 496 3.46 14.83 0.61
N LYS A 497 2.96 13.97 1.50
CA LYS A 497 3.54 12.65 1.76
C LYS A 497 3.64 11.81 0.48
N VAL A 498 2.60 11.80 -0.35
CA VAL A 498 2.57 11.09 -1.64
C VAL A 498 3.62 11.67 -2.58
N THR A 499 3.58 13.00 -2.79
CA THR A 499 4.45 13.70 -3.72
C THR A 499 5.95 13.56 -3.34
N ARG A 500 6.31 13.79 -2.08
CA ARG A 500 7.70 13.65 -1.64
C ARG A 500 8.21 12.20 -1.70
N SER A 501 7.36 11.22 -1.32
CA SER A 501 7.74 9.80 -1.32
C SER A 501 7.97 9.31 -2.74
N ALA A 502 7.12 9.70 -3.69
CA ALA A 502 7.29 9.40 -5.10
C ALA A 502 8.65 9.91 -5.62
N LEU A 503 9.01 11.16 -5.30
CA LEU A 503 10.28 11.76 -5.71
C LEU A 503 11.49 11.06 -5.06
N GLN A 504 11.43 10.78 -3.76
CA GLN A 504 12.52 10.15 -3.03
C GLN A 504 12.78 8.72 -3.52
N ASN A 505 11.73 7.92 -3.72
CA ASN A 505 11.85 6.55 -4.20
C ASN A 505 12.34 6.51 -5.66
N ALA A 506 11.81 7.39 -6.52
CA ALA A 506 12.28 7.53 -7.89
C ALA A 506 13.78 7.88 -7.95
N THR A 507 14.22 8.87 -7.16
CA THR A 507 15.63 9.27 -7.11
C THR A 507 16.52 8.16 -6.58
N SER A 508 16.10 7.44 -5.54
CA SER A 508 16.88 6.37 -4.91
C SER A 508 17.24 5.27 -5.92
N VAL A 509 16.24 4.76 -6.63
CA VAL A 509 16.43 3.69 -7.61
C VAL A 509 17.15 4.21 -8.86
N SER A 510 16.75 5.36 -9.40
CA SER A 510 17.38 5.94 -10.58
C SER A 510 18.86 6.23 -10.36
N ALA A 511 19.21 6.87 -9.24
CA ALA A 511 20.60 7.16 -8.91
C ALA A 511 21.46 5.89 -8.72
N THR A 512 20.85 4.80 -8.23
CA THR A 512 21.53 3.51 -8.09
C THR A 512 21.71 2.83 -9.45
N LEU A 513 20.69 2.82 -10.30
CA LEU A 513 20.74 2.26 -11.65
C LEU A 513 21.79 2.96 -12.49
N LEU A 514 21.88 4.29 -12.43
CA LEU A 514 22.87 5.07 -13.19
C LEU A 514 24.33 4.76 -12.79
N THR A 515 24.58 4.18 -11.61
CA THR A 515 25.92 3.73 -11.21
C THR A 515 26.26 2.32 -11.67
N THR A 516 25.35 1.64 -12.39
CA THR A 516 25.55 0.26 -12.84
C THR A 516 26.44 0.21 -14.08
N GLU A 517 27.45 -0.67 -14.05
CA GLU A 517 28.39 -0.90 -15.16
C GLU A 517 28.24 -2.30 -15.78
N SER A 518 27.78 -3.28 -15.01
CA SER A 518 27.57 -4.64 -15.50
C SER A 518 26.27 -5.24 -14.95
N VAL A 519 25.65 -6.08 -15.73
CA VAL A 519 24.42 -6.81 -15.38
C VAL A 519 24.64 -8.30 -15.60
N VAL A 520 24.27 -9.11 -14.62
CA VAL A 520 24.51 -10.56 -14.59
C VAL A 520 23.17 -11.29 -14.54
N SER A 521 22.86 -12.06 -15.57
CA SER A 521 21.65 -12.90 -15.62
C SER A 521 21.97 -14.38 -15.55
N THR A 522 20.98 -15.18 -15.13
CA THR A 522 21.06 -16.64 -15.23
C THR A 522 20.54 -17.08 -16.60
N ILE A 523 21.35 -17.88 -17.30
CA ILE A 523 20.91 -18.47 -18.58
C ILE A 523 19.78 -19.46 -18.26
N LYS A 524 18.59 -19.22 -18.83
CA LYS A 524 17.49 -20.19 -18.77
C LYS A 524 17.86 -21.40 -19.61
N GLU A 525 18.10 -22.54 -18.99
CA GLU A 525 18.24 -23.80 -19.72
C GLU A 525 16.89 -24.14 -20.38
N PRO A 526 16.87 -24.54 -21.66
CA PRO A 526 15.64 -25.02 -22.25
C PRO A 526 15.12 -26.20 -21.44
N ALA A 527 13.82 -26.21 -21.14
CA ALA A 527 13.17 -27.33 -20.46
C ALA A 527 13.56 -28.63 -21.17
N PRO A 528 13.99 -29.70 -20.44
CA PRO A 528 14.32 -30.96 -21.07
C PRO A 528 13.13 -31.41 -21.91
N ALA A 529 13.35 -31.68 -23.22
CA ALA A 529 12.33 -32.18 -24.11
C ALA A 529 11.73 -33.44 -23.46
N MET A 530 10.43 -33.44 -23.22
CA MET A 530 9.76 -34.66 -22.80
C MET A 530 10.10 -35.75 -23.83
N PRO A 531 10.55 -36.95 -23.40
CA PRO A 531 10.79 -38.02 -24.33
C PRO A 531 9.46 -38.28 -25.10
N ALA A 532 9.52 -38.17 -26.43
CA ALA A 532 8.42 -38.51 -27.28
C ALA A 532 7.94 -39.93 -26.88
N GLY A 533 6.69 -40.03 -26.42
CA GLY A 533 6.11 -41.27 -25.97
C GLY A 533 6.36 -42.34 -27.03
N ALA A 534 6.98 -43.43 -26.62
CA ALA A 534 7.09 -44.62 -27.43
C ALA A 534 5.65 -45.07 -27.80
N ASP A 535 5.27 -44.85 -29.02
CA ASP A 535 4.04 -45.39 -29.62
C ASP A 535 4.18 -46.90 -29.63
N GLY A 536 3.76 -47.53 -28.54
CA GLY A 536 3.70 -48.96 -28.37
C GLY A 536 2.53 -49.49 -29.14
N GLY A 537 2.74 -49.78 -30.43
CA GLY A 537 1.80 -50.54 -31.23
C GLY A 537 1.42 -51.84 -30.54
N MET A 538 0.21 -51.94 -30.01
CA MET A 538 -0.44 -53.22 -29.69
C MET A 538 -1.05 -53.76 -30.95
N GLY A 539 -0.26 -54.62 -31.66
CA GLY A 539 -0.78 -55.50 -32.68
C GLY A 539 -1.73 -56.50 -32.06
N MET A 540 -2.89 -56.65 -32.67
CA MET A 540 -3.84 -57.72 -32.41
C MET A 540 -3.18 -59.08 -32.62
N MET A 541 -3.40 -60.04 -31.71
CA MET A 541 -3.83 -61.43 -31.91
C MET A 541 -4.61 -61.87 -30.67
#